data_7b1740d5f59a6b1be08620af8fb5b979
#
_entry.id   7b1740d5f59a6b1be08620af8fb5b979
#
_cell.length_a   1.000
_cell.length_b   1.000
_cell.length_c   1.000
_cell.angle_alpha   90.00
_cell.angle_beta   90.00
_cell.angle_gamma   90.00
#
_symmetry.space_group_name_H-M   'P 1'
#
loop_
_entity.id
_entity.type
_entity.pdbx_description
1 polymer ?
#
loop_
_entity_poly.entity_id
_entity_poly.type
_entity_poly.pdbx_seq_one_letter_code
_entity_poly.pdbx_strand_id
1 'polypeptide(L)'
;MEKERPGKDKGDYLKFLGTAGARHVVTRQLRASGGIWFSLDGEEILVDPGPGALVRCLSSRPKQDPNHLNGIVLTHRHIDHSNDVNIMIEAMTSGGRNRRGFLYAPRDAFLPPDPVVQVYVRDFLDEIVCLGEGKIIQHPGFKLETPVRHRHPVETYGLKFLLPYGNISLIADTAFFPELIEHYSGTDILILNVVIFQDVVSDRIYHLNYRQAGELIKGIKPRTAIMTHFGMSMLQQKPYLLARNLEEKLGIRVIAAYDGLKLPFADLL
;
A
#
# COMPACT_ATOMS: atom_id res chain seq x y z
N MET A 1 -27.27 -3.66 -24.89
CA MET A 1 -25.94 -3.19 -25.33
C MET A 1 -25.02 -3.41 -24.18
N GLU A 2 -24.28 -4.53 -24.17
CA GLU A 2 -23.19 -4.77 -23.23
C GLU A 2 -22.10 -3.73 -23.51
N LYS A 3 -21.80 -2.90 -22.52
CA LYS A 3 -20.60 -2.04 -22.58
C LYS A 3 -19.40 -2.94 -22.52
N GLU A 4 -18.65 -3.01 -23.60
CA GLU A 4 -17.31 -3.59 -23.62
C GLU A 4 -16.51 -3.02 -22.45
N ARG A 5 -16.03 -3.88 -21.56
CA ARG A 5 -15.09 -3.49 -20.51
C ARG A 5 -13.77 -3.13 -21.21
N PRO A 6 -13.28 -1.89 -21.12
CA PRO A 6 -11.98 -1.55 -21.71
C PRO A 6 -10.88 -2.23 -20.89
N GLY A 7 -10.11 -3.14 -21.49
CA GLY A 7 -8.79 -3.46 -20.99
C GLY A 7 -8.46 -4.87 -20.59
N LYS A 8 -8.85 -5.89 -21.37
CA LYS A 8 -8.28 -7.26 -21.20
C LYS A 8 -6.82 -7.42 -21.65
N ASP A 9 -6.15 -6.35 -22.15
CA ASP A 9 -4.78 -6.42 -22.70
C ASP A 9 -3.73 -5.63 -21.88
N LYS A 10 -4.07 -5.10 -20.73
CA LYS A 10 -3.06 -4.50 -19.83
C LYS A 10 -2.77 -5.51 -18.72
N GLY A 11 -1.63 -6.19 -18.84
CA GLY A 11 -1.15 -7.09 -17.78
C GLY A 11 -1.15 -6.38 -16.42
N ASP A 12 -1.28 -7.16 -15.34
CA ASP A 12 -1.31 -6.68 -13.96
C ASP A 12 -0.05 -5.89 -13.59
N TYR A 13 -0.20 -4.88 -12.75
CA TYR A 13 0.91 -4.01 -12.37
C TYR A 13 0.69 -3.33 -11.01
N LEU A 14 1.80 -2.87 -10.44
CA LEU A 14 1.83 -1.90 -9.35
C LEU A 14 2.22 -0.53 -9.86
N LYS A 15 1.63 0.54 -9.32
CA LYS A 15 2.09 1.90 -9.57
C LYS A 15 2.17 2.69 -8.26
N PHE A 16 3.37 3.14 -7.95
CA PHE A 16 3.63 3.97 -6.78
C PHE A 16 3.31 5.43 -7.09
N LEU A 17 2.17 5.91 -6.63
CA LEU A 17 1.76 7.32 -6.80
C LEU A 17 2.53 8.24 -5.87
N GLY A 18 3.05 7.69 -4.78
CA GLY A 18 3.93 8.35 -3.84
C GLY A 18 4.75 7.37 -3.01
N THR A 19 5.90 7.80 -2.53
CA THR A 19 6.86 6.99 -1.77
C THR A 19 7.34 7.67 -0.50
N ALA A 20 6.67 8.78 -0.09
CA ALA A 20 6.96 9.50 1.14
C ALA A 20 6.53 8.69 2.36
N GLY A 21 7.39 8.67 3.36
CA GLY A 21 7.11 8.13 4.69
C GLY A 21 7.43 9.14 5.77
N ALA A 22 6.71 9.05 6.90
CA ALA A 22 6.83 9.91 8.06
C ALA A 22 6.55 11.41 7.81
N ARG A 23 6.31 12.13 8.90
CA ARG A 23 5.76 13.49 8.88
C ARG A 23 6.60 14.49 8.08
N HIS A 24 7.93 14.45 8.22
CA HIS A 24 8.81 15.48 7.66
C HIS A 24 8.89 15.44 6.12
N VAL A 25 8.97 14.24 5.55
CA VAL A 25 9.00 14.05 4.09
C VAL A 25 7.66 14.40 3.49
N VAL A 26 6.57 13.96 4.12
CA VAL A 26 5.18 14.20 3.71
C VAL A 26 4.83 15.68 3.77
N THR A 27 5.05 16.35 4.91
CA THR A 27 4.65 17.76 5.09
C THR A 27 5.44 18.75 4.22
N ARG A 28 6.63 18.34 3.78
CA ARG A 28 7.45 19.14 2.83
C ARG A 28 7.32 18.67 1.39
N GLN A 29 6.54 17.62 1.14
CA GLN A 29 6.38 17.01 -0.20
C GLN A 29 7.72 16.74 -0.90
N LEU A 30 8.73 16.30 -0.16
CA LEU A 30 10.01 15.86 -0.72
C LEU A 30 9.88 14.61 -1.57
N ARG A 31 8.85 13.84 -1.28
CA ARG A 31 8.25 12.74 -2.05
C ARG A 31 6.73 12.86 -1.92
N ALA A 32 6.01 12.41 -2.91
CA ALA A 32 4.54 12.37 -2.87
C ALA A 32 4.02 11.27 -1.92
N SER A 33 2.77 11.42 -1.48
CA SER A 33 2.09 10.52 -0.53
C SER A 33 0.82 9.91 -1.15
N GLY A 34 0.81 9.68 -2.46
CA GLY A 34 -0.39 9.26 -3.20
C GLY A 34 -0.80 7.80 -3.03
N GLY A 35 -0.07 7.00 -2.26
CA GLY A 35 -0.34 5.58 -2.08
C GLY A 35 0.15 4.71 -3.24
N ILE A 36 -0.37 3.48 -3.30
CA ILE A 36 -0.01 2.48 -4.31
C ILE A 36 -1.27 2.06 -5.06
N TRP A 37 -1.24 2.21 -6.38
CA TRP A 37 -2.27 1.70 -7.28
C TRP A 37 -1.93 0.27 -7.69
N PHE A 38 -2.85 -0.65 -7.44
CA PHE A 38 -2.79 -2.06 -7.84
C PHE A 38 -3.76 -2.28 -8.99
N SER A 39 -3.30 -2.92 -10.06
CA SER A 39 -4.12 -3.49 -11.12
C SER A 39 -3.99 -5.00 -11.02
N LEU A 40 -5.06 -5.69 -10.62
CA LEU A 40 -5.08 -7.12 -10.28
C LEU A 40 -6.25 -7.80 -10.98
N ASP A 41 -5.99 -8.66 -11.96
CA ASP A 41 -7.03 -9.41 -12.69
C ASP A 41 -8.23 -8.54 -13.16
N GLY A 42 -7.91 -7.34 -13.64
CA GLY A 42 -8.89 -6.37 -14.09
C GLY A 42 -9.54 -5.51 -13.00
N GLU A 43 -9.15 -5.69 -11.74
CA GLU A 43 -9.57 -4.84 -10.62
C GLU A 43 -8.53 -3.76 -10.35
N GLU A 44 -8.97 -2.51 -10.28
CA GLU A 44 -8.15 -1.34 -9.99
C GLU A 44 -8.37 -0.90 -8.54
N ILE A 45 -7.33 -1.02 -7.71
CA ILE A 45 -7.40 -0.80 -6.26
C ILE A 45 -6.38 0.26 -5.86
N LEU A 46 -6.79 1.21 -5.03
CA LEU A 46 -5.87 2.17 -4.43
C LEU A 46 -5.65 1.84 -2.96
N VAL A 47 -4.40 1.60 -2.60
CA VAL A 47 -3.99 1.36 -1.21
C VAL A 47 -3.39 2.64 -0.64
N ASP A 48 -3.87 3.05 0.52
CA ASP A 48 -3.38 4.19 1.30
C ASP A 48 -3.33 5.52 0.54
N PRO A 49 -4.49 6.09 0.12
CA PRO A 49 -4.56 7.40 -0.54
C PRO A 49 -4.21 8.54 0.44
N GLY A 50 -2.93 8.80 0.64
CA GLY A 50 -2.43 9.91 1.43
C GLY A 50 -2.56 11.26 0.71
N PRO A 51 -1.99 12.35 1.29
CA PRO A 51 -2.13 13.71 0.76
C PRO A 51 -1.71 13.85 -0.69
N GLY A 52 -2.62 14.31 -1.54
CA GLY A 52 -2.39 14.55 -2.96
C GLY A 52 -2.63 13.34 -3.86
N ALA A 53 -3.21 12.25 -3.36
CA ALA A 53 -3.49 11.05 -4.15
C ALA A 53 -4.31 11.35 -5.41
N LEU A 54 -5.38 12.17 -5.30
CA LEU A 54 -6.19 12.57 -6.46
C LEU A 54 -5.36 13.28 -7.52
N VAL A 55 -4.56 14.25 -7.12
CA VAL A 55 -3.70 15.03 -8.05
C VAL A 55 -2.67 14.11 -8.70
N ARG A 56 -2.06 13.20 -7.94
CA ARG A 56 -1.06 12.24 -8.47
C ARG A 56 -1.68 11.24 -9.44
N CYS A 57 -2.88 10.75 -9.19
CA CYS A 57 -3.62 9.91 -10.13
C CYS A 57 -3.80 10.63 -11.47
N LEU A 58 -4.38 11.84 -11.44
CA LEU A 58 -4.74 12.59 -12.63
C LEU A 58 -3.54 13.13 -13.41
N SER A 59 -2.43 13.43 -12.73
CA SER A 59 -1.19 13.94 -13.35
C SER A 59 -0.21 12.83 -13.76
N SER A 60 -0.45 11.58 -13.37
CA SER A 60 0.47 10.48 -13.68
C SER A 60 0.48 10.11 -15.15
N ARG A 61 1.57 9.48 -15.60
CA ARG A 61 1.72 9.02 -16.99
C ARG A 61 2.07 7.52 -17.01
N PRO A 62 1.24 6.65 -17.62
CA PRO A 62 -0.13 6.93 -18.07
C PRO A 62 -1.02 7.39 -16.91
N LYS A 63 -2.05 8.19 -17.23
CA LYS A 63 -3.04 8.70 -16.26
C LYS A 63 -3.71 7.51 -15.55
N GLN A 64 -3.83 7.61 -14.22
CA GLN A 64 -4.69 6.73 -13.42
C GLN A 64 -5.99 7.47 -13.16
N ASP A 65 -7.08 7.04 -13.80
CA ASP A 65 -8.36 7.71 -13.64
C ASP A 65 -9.12 7.11 -12.43
N PRO A 66 -9.36 7.88 -11.37
CA PRO A 66 -10.09 7.38 -10.20
C PRO A 66 -11.49 6.85 -10.50
N ASN A 67 -12.12 7.29 -11.61
CA ASN A 67 -13.41 6.72 -12.03
C ASN A 67 -13.32 5.23 -12.40
N HIS A 68 -12.13 4.71 -12.67
CA HIS A 68 -11.90 3.29 -12.95
C HIS A 68 -11.62 2.46 -11.70
N LEU A 69 -11.45 3.08 -10.53
CA LEU A 69 -11.24 2.33 -9.29
C LEU A 69 -12.41 1.41 -9.00
N ASN A 70 -12.10 0.19 -8.58
CA ASN A 70 -13.05 -0.77 -8.03
C ASN A 70 -13.10 -0.67 -6.51
N GLY A 71 -12.01 -0.23 -5.88
CA GLY A 71 -12.00 -0.07 -4.44
C GLY A 71 -10.78 0.64 -3.87
N ILE A 72 -10.88 0.89 -2.58
CA ILE A 72 -9.84 1.51 -1.77
C ILE A 72 -9.57 0.61 -0.56
N VAL A 73 -8.30 0.47 -0.20
CA VAL A 73 -7.88 -0.22 1.02
C VAL A 73 -7.03 0.73 1.86
N LEU A 74 -7.37 0.89 3.13
CA LEU A 74 -6.53 1.58 4.10
C LEU A 74 -5.84 0.56 5.00
N THR A 75 -4.52 0.65 5.11
CA THR A 75 -3.77 -0.14 6.09
C THR A 75 -3.99 0.39 7.51
N HIS A 76 -4.09 1.71 7.65
CA HIS A 76 -4.38 2.41 8.90
C HIS A 76 -4.82 3.87 8.66
N ARG A 77 -5.26 4.54 9.73
CA ARG A 77 -5.88 5.86 9.66
C ARG A 77 -4.94 7.06 9.74
N HIS A 78 -3.62 6.91 9.79
CA HIS A 78 -2.74 8.08 9.81
C HIS A 78 -2.89 8.92 8.55
N ILE A 79 -2.70 10.23 8.72
CA ILE A 79 -3.00 11.23 7.67
C ILE A 79 -2.21 11.02 6.38
N ASP A 80 -0.98 10.54 6.46
CA ASP A 80 -0.13 10.24 5.31
C ASP A 80 -0.57 9.01 4.50
N HIS A 81 -1.52 8.22 5.04
CA HIS A 81 -2.14 7.07 4.38
C HIS A 81 -3.62 7.29 4.01
N SER A 82 -4.32 8.21 4.69
CA SER A 82 -5.78 8.28 4.60
C SER A 82 -6.34 9.66 4.20
N ASN A 83 -5.50 10.70 4.08
CA ASN A 83 -5.98 12.07 3.91
C ASN A 83 -6.95 12.23 2.73
N ASP A 84 -6.66 11.58 1.61
CA ASP A 84 -7.46 11.73 0.40
C ASP A 84 -8.55 10.65 0.26
N VAL A 85 -8.78 9.79 1.25
CA VAL A 85 -9.73 8.67 1.14
C VAL A 85 -11.13 9.15 0.71
N ASN A 86 -11.63 10.23 1.30
CA ASN A 86 -12.97 10.73 1.02
C ASN A 86 -13.09 11.30 -0.40
N ILE A 87 -12.13 12.12 -0.83
CA ILE A 87 -12.15 12.67 -2.20
C ILE A 87 -11.91 11.59 -3.26
N MET A 88 -11.19 10.51 -2.93
CA MET A 88 -11.03 9.37 -3.82
C MET A 88 -12.31 8.55 -3.94
N ILE A 89 -13.10 8.40 -2.86
CA ILE A 89 -14.43 7.80 -2.91
C ILE A 89 -15.36 8.67 -3.78
N GLU A 90 -15.36 9.99 -3.58
CA GLU A 90 -16.12 10.94 -4.43
C GLU A 90 -15.74 10.77 -5.92
N ALA A 91 -14.45 10.73 -6.24
CA ALA A 91 -13.99 10.58 -7.61
C ALA A 91 -14.40 9.22 -8.22
N MET A 92 -14.26 8.13 -7.46
CA MET A 92 -14.64 6.78 -7.88
C MET A 92 -16.15 6.66 -8.17
N THR A 93 -16.96 7.34 -7.38
CA THR A 93 -18.44 7.24 -7.42
C THR A 93 -19.11 8.40 -8.17
N SER A 94 -18.32 9.30 -8.79
CA SER A 94 -18.83 10.51 -9.46
C SER A 94 -19.68 11.38 -8.51
N GLY A 95 -19.19 11.62 -7.29
CA GLY A 95 -19.89 12.39 -6.26
C GLY A 95 -21.14 11.67 -5.73
N GLY A 96 -21.08 10.36 -5.58
CA GLY A 96 -22.19 9.52 -5.11
C GLY A 96 -23.31 9.30 -6.13
N ARG A 97 -23.20 9.84 -7.35
CA ARG A 97 -24.20 9.63 -8.42
C ARG A 97 -24.20 8.20 -8.95
N ASN A 98 -23.07 7.51 -8.81
CA ASN A 98 -22.87 6.14 -9.25
C ASN A 98 -22.37 5.33 -8.07
N ARG A 99 -23.30 4.83 -7.26
CA ARG A 99 -22.95 3.95 -6.13
C ARG A 99 -22.21 2.74 -6.65
N ARG A 100 -20.99 2.53 -6.14
CA ARG A 100 -20.12 1.43 -6.58
C ARG A 100 -18.89 1.27 -5.70
N GLY A 101 -18.26 0.13 -5.85
CA GLY A 101 -16.93 -0.15 -5.30
C GLY A 101 -16.92 -0.45 -3.81
N PHE A 102 -15.74 -0.70 -3.31
CA PHE A 102 -15.54 -1.12 -1.92
C PHE A 102 -14.53 -0.25 -1.17
N LEU A 103 -14.65 -0.28 0.16
CA LEU A 103 -13.66 0.24 1.09
C LEU A 103 -13.36 -0.80 2.16
N TYR A 104 -12.09 -1.24 2.21
CA TYR A 104 -11.60 -2.08 3.30
C TYR A 104 -10.65 -1.25 4.16
N ALA A 105 -10.92 -1.15 5.46
CA ALA A 105 -10.15 -0.31 6.36
C ALA A 105 -10.21 -0.83 7.81
N PRO A 106 -9.25 -0.49 8.69
CA PRO A 106 -9.35 -0.77 10.11
C PRO A 106 -10.59 -0.13 10.73
N ARG A 107 -11.07 -0.71 11.81
CA ARG A 107 -12.31 -0.26 12.46
C ARG A 107 -12.21 1.18 12.97
N ASP A 108 -11.04 1.59 13.45
CA ASP A 108 -10.81 2.94 13.97
C ASP A 108 -10.83 4.04 12.90
N ALA A 109 -10.77 3.66 11.60
CA ALA A 109 -10.98 4.60 10.50
C ALA A 109 -12.42 5.12 10.40
N PHE A 110 -13.39 4.42 11.00
CA PHE A 110 -14.82 4.71 10.93
C PHE A 110 -15.41 5.26 12.22
N LEU A 111 -14.73 5.11 13.36
CA LEU A 111 -15.27 5.33 14.70
C LEU A 111 -14.68 6.56 15.37
N PRO A 112 -15.49 7.24 16.25
CA PRO A 112 -14.95 8.26 17.15
C PRO A 112 -13.77 7.74 17.98
N PRO A 113 -12.87 8.64 18.47
CA PRO A 113 -13.00 10.10 18.40
C PRO A 113 -12.54 10.70 17.06
N ASP A 114 -11.75 10.00 16.22
CA ASP A 114 -11.11 10.58 15.04
C ASP A 114 -11.36 9.74 13.77
N PRO A 115 -12.62 9.62 13.29
CA PRO A 115 -12.90 8.90 12.06
C PRO A 115 -12.29 9.65 10.86
N VAL A 116 -11.58 8.94 10.00
CA VAL A 116 -11.01 9.50 8.76
C VAL A 116 -11.94 9.32 7.57
N VAL A 117 -12.85 8.34 7.62
CA VAL A 117 -13.87 8.11 6.61
C VAL A 117 -15.16 8.82 7.02
N GLN A 118 -15.51 9.87 6.30
CA GLN A 118 -16.68 10.68 6.58
C GLN A 118 -17.96 9.88 6.39
N VAL A 119 -19.00 10.18 7.20
CA VAL A 119 -20.22 9.39 7.23
C VAL A 119 -20.93 9.41 5.87
N TYR A 120 -21.04 10.59 5.24
CA TYR A 120 -21.82 10.76 4.02
C TYR A 120 -21.25 10.00 2.79
N VAL A 121 -19.91 9.80 2.71
CA VAL A 121 -19.31 9.07 1.58
C VAL A 121 -19.51 7.57 1.69
N ARG A 122 -19.84 7.06 2.88
CA ARG A 122 -20.02 5.61 3.12
C ARG A 122 -21.20 5.06 2.31
N ASP A 123 -22.25 5.85 2.14
CA ASP A 123 -23.45 5.48 1.37
C ASP A 123 -23.20 5.44 -0.15
N PHE A 124 -22.07 5.95 -0.61
CA PHE A 124 -21.67 5.92 -2.02
C PHE A 124 -21.07 4.57 -2.45
N LEU A 125 -20.71 3.72 -1.47
CA LEU A 125 -20.03 2.44 -1.69
C LEU A 125 -21.01 1.27 -1.65
N ASP A 126 -20.73 0.25 -2.45
CA ASP A 126 -21.48 -1.01 -2.40
C ASP A 126 -21.08 -1.85 -1.20
N GLU A 127 -19.81 -1.81 -0.82
CA GLU A 127 -19.28 -2.64 0.25
C GLU A 127 -18.29 -1.87 1.15
N ILE A 128 -18.45 -2.07 2.46
CA ILE A 128 -17.48 -1.60 3.46
C ILE A 128 -17.15 -2.78 4.38
N VAL A 129 -15.85 -3.10 4.50
CA VAL A 129 -15.38 -4.17 5.38
C VAL A 129 -14.35 -3.64 6.36
N CYS A 130 -14.58 -3.87 7.65
CA CYS A 130 -13.53 -3.63 8.65
C CYS A 130 -12.47 -4.74 8.58
N LEU A 131 -11.21 -4.34 8.43
CA LEU A 131 -10.06 -5.25 8.55
C LEU A 131 -9.97 -5.81 9.98
N GLY A 132 -9.24 -6.90 10.14
CA GLY A 132 -9.01 -7.55 11.43
C GLY A 132 -7.89 -8.58 11.31
N GLU A 133 -7.28 -8.92 12.42
CA GLU A 133 -6.22 -9.94 12.44
C GLU A 133 -6.72 -11.30 11.96
N GLY A 134 -5.96 -11.96 11.09
CA GLY A 134 -6.32 -13.24 10.49
C GLY A 134 -7.54 -13.19 9.56
N LYS A 135 -8.02 -11.98 9.21
CA LYS A 135 -9.20 -11.84 8.37
C LYS A 135 -8.89 -12.14 6.91
N ILE A 136 -9.81 -12.84 6.28
CA ILE A 136 -9.78 -13.16 4.85
C ILE A 136 -11.02 -12.59 4.20
N ILE A 137 -10.82 -11.79 3.16
CA ILE A 137 -11.88 -11.19 2.33
C ILE A 137 -11.79 -11.84 0.94
N GLN A 138 -12.89 -12.42 0.49
CA GLN A 138 -13.00 -13.00 -0.85
C GLN A 138 -13.55 -11.91 -1.79
N HIS A 139 -12.79 -11.60 -2.84
CA HIS A 139 -13.21 -10.70 -3.91
C HIS A 139 -13.15 -11.44 -5.26
N PRO A 140 -13.99 -11.14 -6.25
CA PRO A 140 -13.97 -11.87 -7.53
C PRO A 140 -12.61 -11.93 -8.22
N GLY A 141 -11.81 -10.86 -8.16
CA GLY A 141 -10.49 -10.79 -8.81
C GLY A 141 -9.32 -11.15 -7.91
N PHE A 142 -9.49 -11.28 -6.59
CA PHE A 142 -8.41 -11.57 -5.64
C PHE A 142 -8.96 -12.06 -4.30
N LYS A 143 -8.08 -12.62 -3.48
CA LYS A 143 -8.34 -12.87 -2.07
C LYS A 143 -7.40 -12.00 -1.26
N LEU A 144 -7.94 -11.19 -0.35
CA LEU A 144 -7.16 -10.34 0.54
C LEU A 144 -7.12 -10.94 1.94
N GLU A 145 -5.92 -11.11 2.47
CA GLU A 145 -5.68 -11.53 3.84
C GLU A 145 -4.97 -10.41 4.62
N THR A 146 -5.35 -10.23 5.88
CA THR A 146 -4.66 -9.39 6.86
C THR A 146 -4.08 -10.29 7.96
N PRO A 147 -2.88 -10.85 7.75
CA PRO A 147 -2.38 -12.00 8.52
C PRO A 147 -2.22 -11.70 10.01
N VAL A 148 -1.77 -10.50 10.34
CA VAL A 148 -1.45 -10.09 11.71
C VAL A 148 -1.68 -8.60 11.90
N ARG A 149 -2.07 -8.21 13.11
CA ARG A 149 -2.09 -6.81 13.51
C ARG A 149 -0.66 -6.29 13.67
N HIS A 150 -0.36 -5.16 13.03
CA HIS A 150 0.92 -4.51 13.13
C HIS A 150 1.10 -3.79 14.47
N ARG A 151 2.35 -3.71 14.94
CA ARG A 151 2.71 -2.98 16.16
C ARG A 151 2.89 -1.50 15.84
N HIS A 152 1.78 -0.76 15.90
CA HIS A 152 1.70 0.66 15.54
C HIS A 152 0.73 1.39 16.48
N PRO A 153 0.84 2.75 16.70
CA PRO A 153 0.00 3.47 17.64
C PRO A 153 -1.51 3.45 17.35
N VAL A 154 -1.90 3.23 16.11
CA VAL A 154 -3.29 3.08 15.67
C VAL A 154 -3.52 1.66 15.15
N GLU A 155 -4.77 1.28 14.97
CA GLU A 155 -5.11 -0.03 14.39
C GLU A 155 -4.55 -0.13 12.97
N THR A 156 -3.61 -1.08 12.76
CA THR A 156 -2.84 -1.19 11.53
C THR A 156 -2.73 -2.64 11.09
N TYR A 157 -2.92 -2.88 9.81
CA TYR A 157 -2.76 -4.19 9.19
C TYR A 157 -1.88 -4.10 7.94
N GLY A 158 -1.02 -5.09 7.74
CA GLY A 158 -0.46 -5.35 6.43
C GLY A 158 -1.44 -6.14 5.57
N LEU A 159 -1.18 -6.18 4.29
CA LEU A 159 -2.06 -6.77 3.29
C LEU A 159 -1.35 -7.91 2.58
N LYS A 160 -2.05 -9.02 2.32
CA LYS A 160 -1.57 -10.11 1.48
C LYS A 160 -2.63 -10.43 0.42
N PHE A 161 -2.35 -10.06 -0.81
CA PHE A 161 -3.16 -10.41 -1.97
C PHE A 161 -2.73 -11.78 -2.49
N LEU A 162 -3.68 -12.70 -2.50
CA LEU A 162 -3.49 -14.04 -3.01
C LEU A 162 -4.11 -14.11 -4.40
N LEU A 163 -3.26 -14.37 -5.38
CA LEU A 163 -3.60 -14.39 -6.79
C LEU A 163 -3.20 -15.74 -7.41
N PRO A 164 -3.85 -16.21 -8.48
CA PRO A 164 -3.52 -17.50 -9.08
C PRO A 164 -2.07 -17.63 -9.58
N TYR A 165 -1.42 -16.50 -9.85
CA TYR A 165 -0.07 -16.44 -10.43
C TYR A 165 1.03 -16.01 -9.45
N GLY A 166 0.69 -15.67 -8.21
CA GLY A 166 1.66 -15.30 -7.17
C GLY A 166 1.07 -14.41 -6.07
N ASN A 167 1.70 -14.41 -4.91
CA ASN A 167 1.24 -13.69 -3.74
C ASN A 167 1.98 -12.35 -3.58
N ILE A 168 1.23 -11.28 -3.34
CA ILE A 168 1.78 -9.95 -3.12
C ILE A 168 1.47 -9.53 -1.70
N SER A 169 2.49 -9.15 -0.94
CA SER A 169 2.29 -8.64 0.41
C SER A 169 2.81 -7.22 0.57
N LEU A 170 2.08 -6.43 1.35
CA LEU A 170 2.49 -5.12 1.84
C LEU A 170 2.64 -5.20 3.36
N ILE A 171 3.86 -5.12 3.85
CA ILE A 171 4.14 -4.84 5.26
C ILE A 171 4.09 -3.32 5.42
N ALA A 172 2.96 -2.83 5.93
CA ALA A 172 2.70 -1.42 6.21
C ALA A 172 3.49 -0.96 7.45
N ASP A 173 3.16 0.20 7.98
CA ASP A 173 3.82 0.76 9.16
C ASP A 173 3.73 -0.17 10.37
N THR A 174 4.88 -0.52 10.93
CA THR A 174 5.01 -1.41 12.09
C THR A 174 6.38 -1.29 12.73
N ALA A 175 6.46 -1.46 14.04
CA ALA A 175 7.71 -1.89 14.67
C ALA A 175 8.03 -3.31 14.23
N PHE A 176 9.31 -3.64 14.16
CA PHE A 176 9.75 -5.00 13.84
C PHE A 176 9.38 -5.97 14.97
N PHE A 177 8.91 -7.15 14.58
CA PHE A 177 8.79 -8.33 15.44
C PHE A 177 9.02 -9.59 14.59
N PRO A 178 9.69 -10.63 15.14
CA PRO A 178 10.16 -11.77 14.36
C PRO A 178 9.04 -12.56 13.66
N GLU A 179 7.85 -12.60 14.26
CA GLU A 179 6.69 -13.34 13.75
C GLU A 179 6.17 -12.80 12.39
N LEU A 180 6.56 -11.56 12.02
CA LEU A 180 6.28 -11.04 10.68
C LEU A 180 6.80 -11.96 9.57
N ILE A 181 7.94 -12.65 9.79
CA ILE A 181 8.51 -13.56 8.80
C ILE A 181 7.55 -14.73 8.52
N GLU A 182 6.97 -15.31 9.57
CA GLU A 182 6.04 -16.43 9.45
C GLU A 182 4.72 -15.97 8.81
N HIS A 183 4.15 -14.88 9.29
CA HIS A 183 2.88 -14.33 8.80
C HIS A 183 2.91 -13.97 7.32
N TYR A 184 4.06 -13.50 6.82
CA TYR A 184 4.23 -13.12 5.41
C TYR A 184 4.99 -14.17 4.59
N SER A 185 5.14 -15.40 5.11
CA SER A 185 5.73 -16.51 4.35
C SER A 185 4.95 -16.82 3.07
N GLY A 186 5.63 -17.35 2.05
CA GLY A 186 5.02 -17.66 0.75
C GLY A 186 4.63 -16.42 -0.07
N THR A 187 5.24 -15.27 0.21
CA THR A 187 5.09 -14.05 -0.59
C THR A 187 6.07 -14.07 -1.76
N ASP A 188 5.58 -13.81 -2.96
CA ASP A 188 6.41 -13.68 -4.17
C ASP A 188 6.91 -12.24 -4.35
N ILE A 189 6.02 -11.25 -4.17
CA ILE A 189 6.35 -9.82 -4.24
C ILE A 189 6.10 -9.20 -2.86
N LEU A 190 7.17 -8.75 -2.22
CA LEU A 190 7.12 -8.15 -0.87
C LEU A 190 7.32 -6.65 -0.94
N ILE A 191 6.32 -5.88 -0.58
CA ILE A 191 6.39 -4.43 -0.45
C ILE A 191 6.60 -4.08 1.03
N LEU A 192 7.57 -3.21 1.33
CA LEU A 192 7.94 -2.84 2.70
C LEU A 192 7.94 -1.33 2.88
N ASN A 193 7.22 -0.85 3.90
CA ASN A 193 7.36 0.52 4.38
C ASN A 193 8.63 0.63 5.22
N VAL A 194 9.65 1.37 4.74
CA VAL A 194 10.97 1.49 5.38
C VAL A 194 11.30 2.95 5.65
N VAL A 195 10.98 3.40 6.85
CA VAL A 195 11.04 4.83 7.20
C VAL A 195 12.43 5.27 7.65
N ILE A 196 13.16 4.41 8.35
CA ILE A 196 14.36 4.78 9.11
C ILE A 196 15.59 4.05 8.55
N PHE A 197 16.71 4.78 8.42
CA PHE A 197 17.98 4.14 8.03
C PHE A 197 18.72 3.53 9.23
N GLN A 198 18.84 4.29 10.30
CA GLN A 198 19.66 3.91 11.46
C GLN A 198 18.89 3.05 12.45
N ASP A 199 19.61 2.19 13.18
CA ASP A 199 19.07 1.54 14.37
C ASP A 199 18.89 2.60 15.45
N VAL A 200 17.65 2.92 15.78
CA VAL A 200 17.31 3.80 16.90
C VAL A 200 16.72 2.93 18.01
N VAL A 201 17.41 2.89 19.14
CA VAL A 201 16.91 2.19 20.34
C VAL A 201 15.91 3.11 21.04
N SER A 202 14.63 2.89 20.81
CA SER A 202 13.55 3.60 21.50
C SER A 202 12.27 2.79 21.44
N ASP A 203 11.59 2.63 22.57
CA ASP A 203 10.29 1.97 22.68
C ASP A 203 9.15 2.73 21.98
N ARG A 204 9.45 3.90 21.42
CA ARG A 204 8.49 4.77 20.70
C ARG A 204 8.64 4.72 19.18
N ILE A 205 9.45 3.80 18.64
CA ILE A 205 9.63 3.66 17.21
C ILE A 205 8.76 2.52 16.70
N TYR A 206 7.76 2.90 15.90
CA TYR A 206 6.78 2.00 15.32
C TYR A 206 6.93 1.90 13.80
N HIS A 207 8.19 1.91 13.31
CA HIS A 207 8.52 1.83 11.90
C HIS A 207 9.73 0.94 11.67
N LEU A 208 9.74 0.22 10.56
CA LEU A 208 10.90 -0.56 10.15
C LEU A 208 12.07 0.35 9.79
N ASN A 209 13.26 -0.10 10.17
CA ASN A 209 14.51 0.45 9.67
C ASN A 209 15.11 -0.43 8.56
N TYR A 210 16.16 0.09 7.91
CA TYR A 210 16.83 -0.57 6.80
C TYR A 210 17.34 -1.99 7.13
N ARG A 211 17.96 -2.20 8.32
CA ARG A 211 18.44 -3.51 8.76
C ARG A 211 17.29 -4.50 8.93
N GLN A 212 16.23 -4.08 9.58
CA GLN A 212 15.03 -4.90 9.80
C GLN A 212 14.34 -5.27 8.49
N ALA A 213 14.30 -4.34 7.51
CA ALA A 213 13.84 -4.65 6.16
C ALA A 213 14.68 -5.78 5.53
N GLY A 214 16.01 -5.71 5.66
CA GLY A 214 16.90 -6.78 5.22
C GLY A 214 16.65 -8.13 5.92
N GLU A 215 16.33 -8.12 7.22
CA GLU A 215 15.99 -9.34 7.98
C GLU A 215 14.69 -9.95 7.47
N LEU A 216 13.66 -9.13 7.22
CA LEU A 216 12.38 -9.59 6.65
C LEU A 216 12.57 -10.18 5.26
N ILE A 217 13.30 -9.49 4.37
CA ILE A 217 13.58 -9.99 3.01
C ILE A 217 14.31 -11.34 3.06
N LYS A 218 15.33 -11.45 3.92
CA LYS A 218 16.10 -12.69 4.11
C LYS A 218 15.25 -13.84 4.65
N GLY A 219 14.34 -13.54 5.58
CA GLY A 219 13.48 -14.55 6.23
C GLY A 219 12.33 -15.00 5.35
N ILE A 220 11.64 -14.06 4.70
CA ILE A 220 10.47 -14.32 3.85
C ILE A 220 10.90 -14.91 2.49
N LYS A 221 12.05 -14.50 1.96
CA LYS A 221 12.62 -14.92 0.67
C LYS A 221 11.68 -14.72 -0.53
N PRO A 222 11.18 -13.49 -0.74
CA PRO A 222 10.37 -13.20 -1.92
C PRO A 222 11.20 -13.31 -3.20
N ARG A 223 10.57 -13.42 -4.36
CA ARG A 223 11.24 -13.27 -5.66
C ARG A 223 11.71 -11.84 -5.87
N THR A 224 10.86 -10.88 -5.49
CA THR A 224 11.18 -9.44 -5.55
C THR A 224 10.72 -8.75 -4.28
N ALA A 225 11.60 -7.96 -3.68
CA ALA A 225 11.29 -7.04 -2.59
C ALA A 225 11.27 -5.59 -3.09
N ILE A 226 10.31 -4.80 -2.64
CA ILE A 226 10.16 -3.40 -3.01
C ILE A 226 10.11 -2.56 -1.74
N MET A 227 11.11 -1.71 -1.53
CA MET A 227 11.12 -0.75 -0.42
C MET A 227 10.42 0.54 -0.85
N THR A 228 9.59 1.08 0.02
CA THR A 228 8.86 2.34 -0.18
C THR A 228 8.69 3.08 1.15
N HIS A 229 7.92 4.15 1.18
CA HIS A 229 7.55 4.90 2.39
C HIS A 229 8.78 5.45 3.13
N PHE A 230 9.64 6.17 2.39
CA PHE A 230 10.93 6.61 2.89
C PHE A 230 10.83 7.85 3.76
N GLY A 231 11.35 7.75 4.98
CA GLY A 231 11.63 8.90 5.83
C GLY A 231 12.92 9.62 5.45
N MET A 232 13.19 10.74 6.12
CA MET A 232 14.31 11.62 5.77
C MET A 232 15.67 10.93 5.83
N SER A 233 15.92 10.10 6.84
CA SER A 233 17.19 9.37 6.98
C SER A 233 17.42 8.36 5.85
N MET A 234 16.36 7.72 5.35
CA MET A 234 16.43 6.85 4.17
C MET A 234 16.75 7.65 2.90
N LEU A 235 16.08 8.80 2.69
CA LEU A 235 16.31 9.64 1.50
C LEU A 235 17.75 10.17 1.44
N GLN A 236 18.33 10.56 2.58
CA GLN A 236 19.73 11.00 2.68
C GLN A 236 20.73 9.92 2.27
N GLN A 237 20.41 8.66 2.48
CA GLN A 237 21.23 7.51 2.10
C GLN A 237 20.98 6.99 0.69
N LYS A 238 20.16 7.70 -0.10
CA LYS A 238 19.84 7.34 -1.49
C LYS A 238 19.25 5.91 -1.57
N PRO A 239 17.93 5.73 -1.40
CA PRO A 239 17.27 4.42 -1.28
C PRO A 239 17.64 3.42 -2.39
N TYR A 240 17.94 3.89 -3.61
CA TYR A 240 18.37 3.02 -4.71
C TYR A 240 19.73 2.35 -4.47
N LEU A 241 20.67 3.03 -3.77
CA LEU A 241 21.94 2.41 -3.36
C LEU A 241 21.74 1.39 -2.25
N LEU A 242 20.82 1.70 -1.32
CA LEU A 242 20.46 0.77 -0.25
C LEU A 242 19.79 -0.50 -0.80
N ALA A 243 18.91 -0.35 -1.79
CA ALA A 243 18.28 -1.50 -2.45
C ALA A 243 19.32 -2.39 -3.13
N ARG A 244 20.22 -1.79 -3.93
CA ARG A 244 21.32 -2.52 -4.58
C ARG A 244 22.21 -3.24 -3.56
N ASN A 245 22.55 -2.62 -2.43
CA ASN A 245 23.34 -3.24 -1.38
C ASN A 245 22.64 -4.47 -0.76
N LEU A 246 21.32 -4.40 -0.53
CA LEU A 246 20.56 -5.57 -0.06
C LEU A 246 20.50 -6.67 -1.13
N GLU A 247 20.30 -6.32 -2.38
CA GLU A 247 20.28 -7.27 -3.50
C GLU A 247 21.61 -8.03 -3.60
N GLU A 248 22.74 -7.31 -3.58
CA GLU A 248 24.09 -7.90 -3.61
C GLU A 248 24.35 -8.83 -2.40
N LYS A 249 23.87 -8.44 -1.21
CA LYS A 249 24.05 -9.23 0.03
C LYS A 249 23.17 -10.46 0.13
N LEU A 250 21.95 -10.38 -0.38
CA LEU A 250 20.92 -11.40 -0.15
C LEU A 250 20.70 -12.30 -1.36
N GLY A 251 21.14 -11.89 -2.55
CA GLY A 251 20.87 -12.60 -3.80
C GLY A 251 19.36 -12.60 -4.17
N ILE A 252 18.61 -11.65 -3.64
CA ILE A 252 17.18 -11.45 -3.89
C ILE A 252 17.01 -10.09 -4.55
N ARG A 253 16.24 -10.01 -5.62
CA ARG A 253 15.97 -8.73 -6.30
C ARG A 253 15.34 -7.73 -5.33
N VAL A 254 15.94 -6.53 -5.20
CA VAL A 254 15.45 -5.47 -4.33
C VAL A 254 15.33 -4.16 -5.09
N ILE A 255 14.15 -3.57 -5.07
CA ILE A 255 13.83 -2.32 -5.74
C ILE A 255 13.54 -1.24 -4.69
N ALA A 256 14.11 -0.05 -4.85
CA ALA A 256 13.65 1.14 -4.14
C ALA A 256 12.62 1.86 -5.01
N ALA A 257 11.39 1.96 -4.54
CA ALA A 257 10.34 2.67 -5.27
C ALA A 257 10.62 4.19 -5.36
N TYR A 258 10.08 4.81 -6.39
CA TYR A 258 10.07 6.25 -6.58
C TYR A 258 8.69 6.70 -7.08
N ASP A 259 8.39 7.97 -6.90
CA ASP A 259 7.11 8.54 -7.29
C ASP A 259 6.85 8.38 -8.79
N GLY A 260 5.76 7.71 -9.14
CA GLY A 260 5.38 7.40 -10.52
C GLY A 260 5.91 6.08 -11.07
N LEU A 261 6.73 5.33 -10.31
CA LEU A 261 7.22 4.00 -10.72
C LEU A 261 6.04 3.08 -11.03
N LYS A 262 6.05 2.48 -12.22
CA LYS A 262 5.11 1.43 -12.63
C LYS A 262 5.89 0.13 -12.86
N LEU A 263 5.42 -0.95 -12.26
CA LEU A 263 6.06 -2.27 -12.31
C LEU A 263 5.03 -3.31 -12.79
N PRO A 264 5.13 -3.83 -14.03
CA PRO A 264 4.35 -4.98 -14.46
C PRO A 264 4.69 -6.21 -13.63
N PHE A 265 3.71 -7.04 -13.29
CA PHE A 265 3.96 -8.25 -12.50
C PHE A 265 4.82 -9.26 -13.24
N ALA A 266 4.72 -9.33 -14.59
CA ALA A 266 5.59 -10.15 -15.40
C ALA A 266 7.09 -9.87 -15.20
N ASP A 267 7.42 -8.64 -14.77
CA ASP A 267 8.81 -8.26 -14.49
C ASP A 267 9.23 -8.55 -13.03
N LEU A 268 8.30 -8.93 -12.14
CA LEU A 268 8.52 -9.10 -10.71
C LEU A 268 8.50 -10.56 -10.25
N LEU A 269 7.85 -11.42 -11.01
CA LEU A 269 7.69 -12.86 -10.78
C LEU A 269 8.71 -13.68 -11.59
#